data_c2485713b5cd702052951a5246ee383b
#
_entry.id   c2485713b5cd702052951a5246ee383b
#
_cell.length_a   1.000
_cell.length_b   1.000
_cell.length_c   1.000
_cell.angle_alpha   90.00
_cell.angle_beta   90.00
_cell.angle_gamma   90.00
#
_symmetry.space_group_name_H-M   'P 1'
#
loop_
_entity.id
_entity.type
_entity.pdbx_description
1 polymer ?
#
loop_
_entity_poly.entity_id
_entity_poly.type
_entity_poly.pdbx_seq_one_letter_code
_entity_poly.pdbx_strand_id
1 'polypeptide(L)'
;MGRHRSDPMGLARMALAVLAVIAVVTLLVIGARALFSSLDTEAPPGRAHTSGAPSSSGQVPTVRIECVADTCPMITVRVPGGDVLQHRDMSRGEEVSFYEPELDVVLTDAGTVRVTENGSSRPQGDAGESEAFTVIGPRE
;
A
#
# COMPACT_ATOMS: atom_id res chain seq x y z
N MET A 1 -31.73 58.13 23.80
CA MET A 1 -32.16 56.85 23.27
C MET A 1 -31.63 56.74 21.88
N GLY A 2 -30.46 56.11 21.74
CA GLY A 2 -29.79 55.88 20.45
C GLY A 2 -30.50 54.77 19.71
N ARG A 3 -31.17 55.10 18.62
CA ARG A 3 -31.62 54.10 17.64
C ARG A 3 -30.42 53.69 16.83
N HIS A 4 -29.87 52.52 17.09
CA HIS A 4 -28.95 51.85 16.20
C HIS A 4 -29.74 51.54 14.90
N ARG A 5 -29.60 52.39 13.91
CA ARG A 5 -29.96 52.03 12.54
C ARG A 5 -28.98 50.95 12.10
N SER A 6 -29.40 49.70 12.17
CA SER A 6 -28.71 48.59 11.54
C SER A 6 -28.74 48.87 10.03
N ASP A 7 -27.60 49.26 9.49
CA ASP A 7 -27.41 49.41 8.04
C ASP A 7 -27.62 48.08 7.36
N PRO A 8 -28.72 47.86 6.60
CA PRO A 8 -28.99 46.59 5.96
C PRO A 8 -27.92 46.23 4.91
N MET A 9 -27.21 47.27 4.42
CA MET A 9 -26.09 47.07 3.48
C MET A 9 -24.83 46.50 4.17
N GLY A 10 -24.60 46.83 5.43
CA GLY A 10 -23.47 46.28 6.21
C GLY A 10 -23.66 44.80 6.51
N LEU A 11 -24.87 44.42 6.90
CA LEU A 11 -25.23 43.02 7.17
C LEU A 11 -25.17 42.14 5.90
N ALA A 12 -25.64 42.67 4.78
CA ALA A 12 -25.58 41.96 3.50
C ALA A 12 -24.14 41.74 3.03
N ARG A 13 -23.25 42.72 3.19
CA ARG A 13 -21.80 42.58 2.87
C ARG A 13 -21.12 41.60 3.81
N MET A 14 -21.46 41.61 5.09
CA MET A 14 -20.88 40.67 6.05
C MET A 14 -21.35 39.24 5.78
N ALA A 15 -22.62 39.03 5.45
CA ALA A 15 -23.17 37.75 5.07
C ALA A 15 -22.51 37.20 3.78
N LEU A 16 -22.29 38.07 2.79
CA LEU A 16 -21.60 37.72 1.55
C LEU A 16 -20.12 37.32 1.80
N ALA A 17 -19.43 38.05 2.67
CA ALA A 17 -18.06 37.74 3.02
C ALA A 17 -17.95 36.37 3.73
N VAL A 18 -18.85 36.08 4.67
CA VAL A 18 -18.92 34.78 5.36
C VAL A 18 -19.22 33.64 4.37
N LEU A 19 -20.18 33.84 3.47
CA LEU A 19 -20.47 32.83 2.41
C LEU A 19 -19.28 32.57 1.51
N ALA A 20 -18.55 33.62 1.11
CA ALA A 20 -17.35 33.48 0.29
C ALA A 20 -16.26 32.67 1.01
N VAL A 21 -16.04 32.94 2.30
CA VAL A 21 -15.05 32.18 3.09
C VAL A 21 -15.47 30.72 3.21
N ILE A 22 -16.74 30.44 3.50
CA ILE A 22 -17.26 29.07 3.58
C ILE A 22 -17.06 28.33 2.24
N ALA A 23 -17.36 28.99 1.13
CA ALA A 23 -17.18 28.41 -0.22
C ALA A 23 -15.71 28.06 -0.50
N VAL A 24 -14.79 28.97 -0.17
CA VAL A 24 -13.34 28.73 -0.33
C VAL A 24 -12.86 27.58 0.55
N VAL A 25 -13.26 27.54 1.81
CA VAL A 25 -12.88 26.45 2.72
C VAL A 25 -13.45 25.12 2.23
N THR A 26 -14.68 25.08 1.76
CA THR A 26 -15.30 23.88 1.22
C THR A 26 -14.55 23.37 -0.02
N LEU A 27 -14.19 24.28 -0.94
CA LEU A 27 -13.39 23.93 -2.11
C LEU A 27 -11.99 23.42 -1.75
N LEU A 28 -11.34 24.00 -0.75
CA LEU A 28 -10.05 23.54 -0.26
C LEU A 28 -10.14 22.14 0.35
N VAL A 29 -11.18 21.87 1.14
CA VAL A 29 -11.39 20.55 1.75
C VAL A 29 -11.69 19.49 0.68
N ILE A 30 -12.54 19.81 -0.30
CA ILE A 30 -12.86 18.90 -1.40
C ILE A 30 -11.61 18.68 -2.28
N GLY A 31 -10.87 19.74 -2.60
CA GLY A 31 -9.65 19.67 -3.39
C GLY A 31 -8.54 18.89 -2.67
N ALA A 32 -8.36 19.08 -1.36
CA ALA A 32 -7.41 18.29 -0.58
C ALA A 32 -7.80 16.81 -0.53
N ARG A 33 -9.08 16.49 -0.31
CA ARG A 33 -9.58 15.11 -0.36
C ARG A 33 -9.38 14.46 -1.74
N ALA A 34 -9.64 15.21 -2.81
CA ALA A 34 -9.40 14.71 -4.17
C ALA A 34 -7.92 14.44 -4.43
N LEU A 35 -7.03 15.30 -3.92
CA LEU A 35 -5.59 15.10 -4.04
C LEU A 35 -5.10 13.89 -3.25
N PHE A 36 -5.55 13.74 -1.99
CA PHE A 36 -5.20 12.58 -1.17
C PHE A 36 -5.81 11.29 -1.73
N SER A 37 -7.03 11.32 -2.26
CA SER A 37 -7.63 10.17 -2.95
C SER A 37 -6.90 9.82 -4.24
N SER A 38 -6.28 10.78 -4.92
CA SER A 38 -5.47 10.52 -6.12
C SER A 38 -4.11 9.91 -5.79
N LEU A 39 -3.62 10.08 -4.57
CA LEU A 39 -2.40 9.42 -4.09
C LEU A 39 -2.70 8.00 -3.57
N ASP A 40 -3.94 7.74 -3.16
CA ASP A 40 -4.41 6.41 -2.75
C ASP A 40 -5.13 5.64 -3.86
N THR A 41 -5.38 6.26 -5.00
CA THR A 41 -6.13 5.66 -6.10
C THR A 41 -5.27 5.56 -7.34
N GLU A 42 -4.34 4.64 -7.31
CA GLU A 42 -3.93 3.95 -8.52
C GLU A 42 -4.60 2.57 -8.55
N ALA A 43 -5.92 2.57 -8.42
CA ALA A 43 -6.76 1.43 -8.79
C ALA A 43 -8.10 1.96 -9.27
N PRO A 44 -8.50 1.72 -10.52
CA PRO A 44 -9.85 2.02 -10.98
C PRO A 44 -10.86 1.19 -10.17
N PRO A 45 -12.00 1.81 -9.77
CA PRO A 45 -13.05 1.09 -9.05
C PRO A 45 -13.65 0.04 -9.99
N GLY A 46 -13.44 -1.24 -9.69
CA GLY A 46 -14.12 -2.30 -10.42
C GLY A 46 -13.34 -3.56 -10.70
N ARG A 47 -12.17 -3.75 -10.15
CA ARG A 47 -11.57 -5.08 -10.06
C ARG A 47 -10.89 -5.19 -8.72
N ALA A 48 -11.30 -6.18 -7.93
CA ALA A 48 -10.46 -6.73 -6.92
C ALA A 48 -9.16 -7.12 -7.62
N HIS A 49 -8.17 -6.23 -7.63
CA HIS A 49 -6.81 -6.63 -7.85
C HIS A 49 -6.39 -7.32 -6.57
N THR A 50 -6.78 -8.58 -6.47
CA THR A 50 -5.80 -9.56 -6.13
C THR A 50 -4.56 -9.11 -6.87
N SER A 51 -3.54 -8.66 -6.17
CA SER A 51 -2.21 -8.50 -6.73
C SER A 51 -1.71 -9.90 -7.07
N GLY A 52 -2.39 -10.51 -8.03
CA GLY A 52 -1.90 -11.57 -8.84
C GLY A 52 -1.13 -10.86 -9.93
N ALA A 53 0.20 -10.90 -9.89
CA ALA A 53 0.94 -10.96 -11.12
C ALA A 53 0.14 -11.87 -12.07
N PRO A 54 0.08 -11.59 -13.38
CA PRO A 54 -0.62 -12.46 -14.30
C PRO A 54 -0.14 -13.87 -14.00
N SER A 55 -1.05 -14.68 -13.53
CA SER A 55 -0.80 -16.11 -13.41
C SER A 55 -0.50 -16.56 -14.83
N SER A 56 0.76 -16.61 -15.16
CA SER A 56 1.25 -17.44 -16.26
C SER A 56 0.84 -18.82 -15.83
N SER A 57 -0.32 -19.26 -16.32
CA SER A 57 -0.89 -20.55 -15.99
C SER A 57 0.14 -21.62 -16.29
N GLY A 58 0.81 -22.10 -15.25
CA GLY A 58 1.78 -23.16 -15.31
C GLY A 58 3.20 -22.86 -14.81
N GLN A 59 3.59 -21.61 -14.61
CA GLN A 59 4.91 -21.31 -14.05
C GLN A 59 4.90 -21.38 -12.51
N VAL A 60 5.81 -22.17 -11.96
CA VAL A 60 6.06 -22.20 -10.54
C VAL A 60 6.85 -20.94 -10.16
N PRO A 61 6.37 -20.13 -9.21
CA PRO A 61 7.10 -18.94 -8.78
C PRO A 61 8.42 -19.34 -8.13
N THR A 62 9.45 -18.54 -8.36
CA THR A 62 10.74 -18.66 -7.69
C THR A 62 10.57 -18.48 -6.19
N VAL A 63 9.83 -17.47 -5.80
CA VAL A 63 9.46 -17.21 -4.39
C VAL A 63 7.99 -16.81 -4.31
N ARG A 64 7.29 -17.40 -3.34
CA ARG A 64 5.96 -16.99 -2.90
C ARG A 64 6.02 -16.71 -1.42
N ILE A 65 5.50 -15.57 -1.01
CA ILE A 65 5.46 -15.14 0.39
C ILE A 65 4.01 -14.87 0.77
N GLU A 66 3.53 -15.53 1.82
CA GLU A 66 2.20 -15.35 2.40
C GLU A 66 2.34 -14.81 3.84
N CYS A 67 1.63 -13.73 4.13
CA CYS A 67 1.56 -13.20 5.49
C CYS A 67 0.55 -13.99 6.31
N VAL A 68 1.00 -14.67 7.36
CA VAL A 68 0.17 -15.51 8.24
C VAL A 68 -0.15 -14.87 9.59
N ALA A 69 0.53 -13.79 9.96
CA ALA A 69 0.24 -12.97 11.13
C ALA A 69 -0.69 -11.80 10.79
N ASP A 70 -1.14 -11.05 11.78
CA ASP A 70 -2.00 -9.87 11.56
C ASP A 70 -1.30 -8.80 10.71
N THR A 71 0.00 -8.65 10.93
CA THR A 71 0.90 -7.81 10.14
C THR A 71 2.24 -8.50 10.03
N CYS A 72 2.81 -8.51 8.84
CA CYS A 72 4.14 -9.02 8.57
C CYS A 72 5.06 -7.83 8.33
N PRO A 73 5.96 -7.51 9.30
CA PRO A 73 6.77 -6.30 9.22
C PRO A 73 7.81 -6.42 8.12
N MET A 74 8.09 -5.31 7.51
CA MET A 74 9.07 -5.04 6.45
C MET A 74 9.64 -6.28 5.75
N ILE A 75 9.04 -6.62 4.63
CA ILE A 75 9.49 -7.68 3.73
C ILE A 75 10.20 -7.03 2.54
N THR A 76 11.43 -7.40 2.31
CA THR A 76 12.21 -6.92 1.18
C THR A 76 12.52 -8.05 0.22
N VAL A 77 12.18 -7.87 -1.04
CA VAL A 77 12.54 -8.78 -2.14
C VAL A 77 13.22 -7.97 -3.22
N ARG A 78 14.39 -8.40 -3.65
CA ARG A 78 15.16 -7.72 -4.69
C ARG A 78 15.88 -8.70 -5.61
N VAL A 79 16.21 -8.23 -6.80
CA VAL A 79 17.13 -8.93 -7.69
C VAL A 79 18.57 -8.65 -7.22
N PRO A 80 19.45 -9.64 -7.07
CA PRO A 80 20.84 -9.42 -6.67
C PRO A 80 21.53 -8.39 -7.57
N GLY A 81 22.05 -7.32 -6.98
CA GLY A 81 22.67 -6.21 -7.71
C GLY A 81 21.75 -5.38 -8.60
N GLY A 82 20.44 -5.59 -8.49
CA GLY A 82 19.39 -4.96 -9.30
C GLY A 82 18.28 -4.31 -8.49
N ASP A 83 17.09 -4.29 -9.07
CA ASP A 83 15.93 -3.58 -8.54
C ASP A 83 15.34 -4.23 -7.28
N VAL A 84 14.78 -3.38 -6.42
CA VAL A 84 13.93 -3.79 -5.31
C VAL A 84 12.51 -4.00 -5.83
N LEU A 85 12.03 -5.23 -5.77
CA LEU A 85 10.70 -5.61 -6.24
C LEU A 85 9.64 -5.36 -5.19
N GLN A 86 10.01 -5.53 -3.92
CA GLN A 86 9.15 -5.25 -2.78
C GLN A 86 9.96 -4.74 -1.59
N HIS A 87 9.43 -3.74 -0.89
CA HIS A 87 10.00 -3.21 0.35
C HIS A 87 8.87 -2.57 1.17
N ARG A 88 8.07 -3.38 1.87
CA ARG A 88 6.94 -2.91 2.67
C ARG A 88 6.46 -3.97 3.63
N ASP A 89 5.58 -3.56 4.54
CA ASP A 89 4.81 -4.46 5.38
C ASP A 89 3.72 -5.16 4.55
N MET A 90 3.32 -6.36 4.99
CA MET A 90 2.19 -7.09 4.42
C MET A 90 1.11 -7.30 5.48
N SER A 91 -0.13 -7.38 5.05
CA SER A 91 -1.29 -7.66 5.88
C SER A 91 -1.62 -9.15 5.90
N ARG A 92 -2.34 -9.60 6.92
CA ARG A 92 -2.78 -10.98 7.04
C ARG A 92 -3.49 -11.48 5.77
N GLY A 93 -3.09 -12.64 5.29
CA GLY A 93 -3.65 -13.29 4.11
C GLY A 93 -3.18 -12.68 2.79
N GLU A 94 -2.33 -11.67 2.84
CA GLU A 94 -1.71 -11.14 1.64
C GLU A 94 -0.63 -12.09 1.13
N GLU A 95 -0.63 -12.34 -0.17
CA GLU A 95 0.31 -13.23 -0.85
C GLU A 95 0.96 -12.49 -2.02
N VAL A 96 2.25 -12.65 -2.18
CA VAL A 96 3.03 -12.15 -3.31
C VAL A 96 3.86 -13.25 -3.93
N SER A 97 4.03 -13.21 -5.24
CA SER A 97 4.81 -14.20 -6.01
C SER A 97 5.76 -13.50 -6.95
N PHE A 98 6.97 -14.01 -7.03
CA PHE A 98 8.04 -13.49 -7.87
C PHE A 98 8.60 -14.62 -8.74
N TYR A 99 8.99 -14.30 -9.99
CA TYR A 99 9.38 -15.26 -11.02
C TYR A 99 10.78 -15.02 -11.57
N GLU A 100 11.50 -14.03 -11.02
CA GLU A 100 12.86 -13.71 -11.42
C GLU A 100 13.79 -14.91 -11.18
N PRO A 101 14.85 -15.07 -11.99
CA PRO A 101 15.73 -16.24 -11.94
C PRO A 101 16.58 -16.31 -10.66
N GLU A 102 16.76 -15.20 -9.97
CA GLU A 102 17.46 -15.11 -8.69
C GLU A 102 16.89 -13.97 -7.87
N LEU A 103 16.63 -14.22 -6.60
CA LEU A 103 16.02 -13.27 -5.67
C LEU A 103 16.71 -13.30 -4.32
N ASP A 104 17.01 -12.12 -3.79
CA ASP A 104 17.38 -11.94 -2.39
C ASP A 104 16.13 -11.54 -1.59
N VAL A 105 15.83 -12.31 -0.55
CA VAL A 105 14.72 -12.08 0.35
C VAL A 105 15.24 -11.73 1.73
N VAL A 106 14.72 -10.64 2.30
CA VAL A 106 14.99 -10.22 3.68
C VAL A 106 13.68 -10.08 4.42
N LEU A 107 13.54 -10.85 5.49
CA LEU A 107 12.40 -10.85 6.39
C LEU A 107 12.81 -10.23 7.72
N THR A 108 12.07 -9.23 8.19
CA THR A 108 12.35 -8.62 9.50
C THR A 108 11.87 -9.53 10.64
N ASP A 109 10.80 -10.28 10.38
CA ASP A 109 10.25 -11.28 11.30
C ASP A 109 9.82 -12.53 10.50
N ALA A 110 10.70 -13.52 10.47
CA ALA A 110 10.49 -14.75 9.70
C ALA A 110 9.35 -15.63 10.26
N GLY A 111 8.97 -15.43 11.52
CA GLY A 111 7.85 -16.14 12.13
C GLY A 111 6.48 -15.67 11.67
N THR A 112 6.38 -14.52 11.01
CA THR A 112 5.10 -13.95 10.58
C THR A 112 4.69 -14.35 9.16
N VAL A 113 5.59 -14.96 8.40
CA VAL A 113 5.38 -15.30 6.99
C VAL A 113 5.57 -16.79 6.71
N ARG A 114 4.89 -17.26 5.68
CA ARG A 114 5.17 -18.55 5.04
C ARG A 114 5.82 -18.30 3.71
N VAL A 115 7.00 -18.89 3.51
CA VAL A 115 7.76 -18.78 2.27
C VAL A 115 7.74 -20.11 1.53
N THR A 116 7.50 -20.04 0.22
CA THR A 116 7.58 -21.17 -0.70
C THR A 116 8.63 -20.84 -1.77
N GLU A 117 9.61 -21.72 -1.93
CA GLU A 117 10.70 -21.61 -2.90
C GLU A 117 10.52 -22.67 -3.99
N ASN A 118 10.40 -22.27 -5.24
CA ASN A 118 10.24 -23.20 -6.37
C ASN A 118 9.13 -24.26 -6.15
N GLY A 119 8.02 -23.84 -5.49
CA GLY A 119 6.91 -24.73 -5.17
C GLY A 119 7.06 -25.56 -3.90
N SER A 120 8.20 -25.49 -3.21
CA SER A 120 8.44 -26.21 -1.95
C SER A 120 8.37 -25.27 -0.76
N SER A 121 7.63 -25.64 0.28
CA SER A 121 7.54 -24.83 1.49
C SER A 121 8.86 -24.84 2.23
N ARG A 122 9.34 -23.63 2.59
CA ARG A 122 10.48 -23.45 3.50
C ARG A 122 10.01 -23.61 4.95
N PRO A 123 10.84 -24.14 5.86
CA PRO A 123 10.54 -24.09 7.28
C PRO A 123 10.31 -22.65 7.73
N GLN A 124 9.29 -22.43 8.55
CA GLN A 124 9.00 -21.12 9.11
C GLN A 124 10.08 -20.77 10.15
N GLY A 125 10.55 -19.52 10.11
CA GLY A 125 11.48 -19.00 11.10
C GLY A 125 10.83 -18.74 12.46
N ASP A 126 11.64 -18.39 13.44
CA ASP A 126 11.16 -18.04 14.77
C ASP A 126 10.56 -16.62 14.79
N ALA A 127 9.57 -16.43 15.67
CA ALA A 127 8.94 -15.13 15.83
C ALA A 127 9.93 -14.08 16.33
N GLY A 128 9.99 -12.92 15.66
CA GLY A 128 10.91 -11.83 15.98
C GLY A 128 12.34 -12.03 15.46
N GLU A 129 12.62 -13.12 14.76
CA GLU A 129 13.92 -13.36 14.14
C GLU A 129 13.94 -12.82 12.70
N SER A 130 14.98 -12.05 12.39
CA SER A 130 15.21 -11.60 11.01
C SER A 130 15.97 -12.65 10.22
N GLU A 131 15.52 -12.91 9.01
CA GLU A 131 16.14 -13.89 8.12
C GLU A 131 16.45 -13.25 6.75
N ALA A 132 17.63 -13.57 6.21
CA ALA A 132 18.01 -13.16 4.86
C ALA A 132 18.54 -14.39 4.11
N PHE A 133 18.04 -14.60 2.90
CA PHE A 133 18.42 -15.71 2.05
C PHE A 133 18.27 -15.38 0.57
N THR A 134 18.99 -16.11 -0.26
CA THR A 134 18.89 -16.01 -1.72
C THR A 134 18.18 -17.24 -2.27
N VAL A 135 17.24 -17.05 -3.17
CA VAL A 135 16.54 -18.13 -3.89
C VAL A 135 16.90 -18.07 -5.36
N ILE A 136 17.29 -19.21 -5.88
CA ILE A 136 17.56 -19.41 -7.31
C ILE A 136 16.34 -20.11 -7.91
N GLY A 137 15.77 -19.53 -8.96
CA GLY A 137 14.63 -20.06 -9.67
C GLY A 137 14.93 -21.41 -10.35
N PRO A 138 13.89 -22.15 -10.74
CA PRO A 138 14.06 -23.40 -11.44
C PRO A 138 14.81 -23.14 -12.75
N ARG A 139 15.88 -23.92 -12.97
CA ARG A 139 16.59 -23.89 -14.25
C ARG A 139 15.75 -24.67 -15.26
N GLU A 140 15.38 -23.97 -16.32
CA GLU A 140 14.83 -24.64 -17.51
C GLU A 140 15.88 -25.49 -18.22
#